data_0c4da9d6821f35a40ca9469474673e87
#
_entry.id   0c4da9d6821f35a40ca9469474673e87
#
_cell.length_a   1.000
_cell.length_b   1.000
_cell.length_c   1.000
_cell.angle_alpha   90.00
_cell.angle_beta   90.00
_cell.angle_gamma   90.00
#
_symmetry.space_group_name_H-M   'P 1'
#
loop_
_entity.id
_entity.type
_entity.pdbx_description
1 polymer ?
#
loop_
_entity_poly.entity_id
_entity_poly.type
_entity_poly.pdbx_seq_one_letter_code
_entity_poly.pdbx_strand_id
1 'polypeptide(L)'
;MKPFKFSLILILLLSIGCKEQAKYTNITMIDSQEMKTLLKNDEVQLVDVRTVKEFNENYIEGAENIVFDDNFDQKLEGLQKDKPVIVYCRSGRRSAKCADILAKRGFKKIYDLKGGITQWMKEGNEIEN
;
A
#
# COMPACT_ATOMS: atom_id res chain seq x y z
N MET A 1 52.92 17.10 44.50
CA MET A 1 52.41 16.85 43.16
C MET A 1 51.22 15.92 43.27
N LYS A 2 50.03 16.41 43.01
CA LYS A 2 48.84 15.58 42.96
C LYS A 2 48.68 15.02 41.56
N PRO A 3 48.45 13.72 41.37
CA PRO A 3 48.23 13.16 40.03
C PRO A 3 46.86 13.57 39.53
N PHE A 4 46.85 14.22 38.39
CA PHE A 4 45.62 14.56 37.65
C PHE A 4 45.01 13.25 37.12
N LYS A 5 43.91 12.84 37.71
CA LYS A 5 43.12 11.72 37.16
C LYS A 5 42.32 12.23 35.98
N PHE A 6 42.82 11.93 34.77
CA PHE A 6 42.00 12.06 33.56
C PHE A 6 40.88 11.03 33.63
N SER A 7 39.67 11.51 33.96
CA SER A 7 38.48 10.69 33.83
C SER A 7 38.08 10.68 32.36
N LEU A 8 38.37 9.56 31.70
CA LEU A 8 37.94 9.32 30.32
C LEU A 8 36.43 9.06 30.34
N ILE A 9 35.65 10.11 30.10
CA ILE A 9 34.20 9.97 29.88
C ILE A 9 34.03 9.38 28.49
N LEU A 10 33.78 8.08 28.46
CA LEU A 10 33.38 7.35 27.26
C LEU A 10 31.94 7.74 26.95
N ILE A 11 31.77 8.74 26.08
CA ILE A 11 30.48 9.09 25.53
C ILE A 11 30.05 7.98 24.57
N LEU A 12 29.21 7.07 25.08
CA LEU A 12 28.54 6.06 24.27
C LEU A 12 27.47 6.75 23.45
N LEU A 13 27.81 7.10 22.21
CA LEU A 13 26.83 7.56 21.23
C LEU A 13 25.89 6.39 20.91
N LEU A 14 24.79 6.33 21.63
CA LEU A 14 23.64 5.52 21.23
C LEU A 14 23.08 6.11 19.92
N SER A 15 23.52 5.57 18.81
CA SER A 15 22.85 5.79 17.54
C SER A 15 21.47 5.16 17.62
N ILE A 16 20.49 5.96 18.01
CA ILE A 16 19.10 5.61 17.87
C ILE A 16 18.80 5.63 16.37
N GLY A 17 18.99 4.48 15.73
CA GLY A 17 18.51 4.29 14.37
C GLY A 17 17.01 4.43 14.37
N CYS A 18 16.47 5.52 13.81
CA CYS A 18 15.06 5.64 13.48
C CYS A 18 14.74 4.57 12.44
N LYS A 19 14.27 3.41 12.90
CA LYS A 19 13.51 2.52 12.02
C LYS A 19 12.19 3.24 11.79
N GLU A 20 11.94 3.67 10.55
CA GLU A 20 10.59 4.05 10.15
C GLU A 20 9.71 2.82 10.35
N GLN A 21 8.99 2.79 11.45
CA GLN A 21 7.94 1.81 11.64
C GLN A 21 6.82 2.15 10.67
N ALA A 22 6.42 1.17 9.85
CA ALA A 22 5.23 1.30 9.03
C ALA A 22 4.08 1.80 9.93
N LYS A 23 3.47 2.91 9.53
CA LYS A 23 2.43 3.61 10.30
C LYS A 23 1.23 2.69 10.63
N TYR A 24 0.97 1.71 9.78
CA TYR A 24 -0.11 0.75 9.91
C TYR A 24 0.40 -0.67 9.69
N THR A 25 0.09 -1.56 10.63
CA THR A 25 0.51 -2.98 10.57
C THR A 25 -0.39 -3.85 9.70
N ASN A 26 -1.56 -3.34 9.30
CA ASN A 26 -2.56 -4.05 8.50
C ASN A 26 -2.45 -3.78 6.99
N ILE A 27 -1.42 -3.06 6.56
CA ILE A 27 -1.08 -2.85 5.15
C ILE A 27 0.07 -3.77 4.78
N THR A 28 -0.12 -4.55 3.73
CA THR A 28 0.92 -5.44 3.19
C THR A 28 1.12 -5.13 1.71
N MET A 29 2.36 -4.88 1.32
CA MET A 29 2.74 -4.80 -0.09
C MET A 29 2.87 -6.20 -0.66
N ILE A 30 2.24 -6.44 -1.81
CA ILE A 30 2.20 -7.74 -2.48
C ILE A 30 2.73 -7.65 -3.91
N ASP A 31 3.29 -8.75 -4.40
CA ASP A 31 3.63 -8.88 -5.81
C ASP A 31 2.46 -9.44 -6.64
N SER A 32 2.65 -9.53 -7.95
CA SER A 32 1.61 -10.02 -8.87
C SER A 32 1.21 -11.47 -8.60
N GLN A 33 2.15 -12.30 -8.19
CA GLN A 33 1.86 -13.71 -7.90
C GLN A 33 1.01 -13.88 -6.64
N GLU A 34 1.34 -13.13 -5.60
CA GLU A 34 0.55 -13.06 -4.36
C GLU A 34 -0.85 -12.52 -4.64
N MET A 35 -0.94 -11.48 -5.47
CA MET A 35 -2.25 -10.93 -5.87
C MET A 35 -3.11 -11.96 -6.59
N LYS A 36 -2.56 -12.70 -7.54
CA LYS A 36 -3.29 -13.78 -8.24
C LYS A 36 -3.83 -14.83 -7.27
N THR A 37 -3.05 -15.17 -6.25
CA THR A 37 -3.49 -16.12 -5.22
C THR A 37 -4.64 -15.54 -4.38
N LEU A 38 -4.53 -14.29 -3.98
CA LEU A 38 -5.58 -13.61 -3.21
C LEU A 38 -6.88 -13.48 -4.00
N LEU A 39 -6.80 -13.18 -5.29
CA LEU A 39 -7.98 -13.00 -6.16
C LEU A 39 -8.78 -14.29 -6.40
N LYS A 40 -8.27 -15.44 -6.03
CA LYS A 40 -9.04 -16.69 -6.02
C LYS A 40 -10.13 -16.71 -4.94
N ASN A 41 -10.02 -15.83 -3.96
CA ASN A 41 -11.02 -15.64 -2.92
C ASN A 41 -12.00 -14.54 -3.33
N ASP A 42 -13.27 -14.88 -3.55
CA ASP A 42 -14.33 -13.97 -3.97
C ASP A 42 -14.63 -12.84 -2.96
N GLU A 43 -14.16 -12.99 -1.70
CA GLU A 43 -14.31 -11.98 -0.66
C GLU A 43 -13.33 -10.80 -0.80
N VAL A 44 -12.30 -10.93 -1.65
CA VAL A 44 -11.32 -9.87 -1.86
C VAL A 44 -11.89 -8.78 -2.77
N GLN A 45 -11.83 -7.54 -2.31
CA GLN A 45 -12.26 -6.36 -3.03
C GLN A 45 -11.07 -5.75 -3.76
N LEU A 46 -11.10 -5.72 -5.10
CA LEU A 46 -10.04 -5.16 -5.93
C LEU A 46 -10.41 -3.74 -6.36
N VAL A 47 -9.54 -2.77 -6.05
CA VAL A 47 -9.79 -1.34 -6.29
C VAL A 47 -8.67 -0.73 -7.12
N ASP A 48 -9.05 -0.18 -8.28
CA ASP A 48 -8.20 0.66 -9.12
C ASP A 48 -8.42 2.13 -8.74
N VAL A 49 -7.38 2.77 -8.22
CA VAL A 49 -7.47 4.16 -7.74
C VAL A 49 -7.02 5.19 -8.78
N ARG A 50 -6.79 4.74 -10.01
CA ARG A 50 -6.40 5.61 -11.13
C ARG A 50 -7.58 6.46 -11.60
N THR A 51 -7.28 7.41 -12.48
CA THR A 51 -8.32 8.21 -13.13
C THR A 51 -9.26 7.36 -13.98
N VAL A 52 -10.46 7.86 -14.24
CA VAL A 52 -11.44 7.21 -15.13
C VAL A 52 -10.84 6.99 -16.52
N LYS A 53 -10.07 7.96 -17.03
CA LYS A 53 -9.40 7.84 -18.33
C LYS A 53 -8.41 6.67 -18.35
N GLU A 54 -7.56 6.55 -17.35
CA GLU A 54 -6.60 5.44 -17.23
C GLU A 54 -7.33 4.09 -17.15
N PHE A 55 -8.37 4.01 -16.33
CA PHE A 55 -9.19 2.80 -16.16
C PHE A 55 -9.86 2.38 -17.47
N ASN A 56 -10.39 3.32 -18.23
CA ASN A 56 -11.03 3.04 -19.52
C ASN A 56 -10.05 2.57 -20.59
N GLU A 57 -8.78 2.88 -20.47
CA GLU A 57 -7.73 2.38 -21.37
C GLU A 57 -7.43 0.89 -21.14
N ASN A 58 -7.33 0.50 -19.88
CA ASN A 58 -7.12 -0.89 -19.44
C ASN A 58 -7.30 -0.98 -17.92
N TYR A 59 -7.57 -2.17 -17.42
CA TYR A 59 -7.70 -2.44 -15.98
C TYR A 59 -7.49 -3.93 -15.70
N ILE A 60 -7.27 -4.27 -14.46
CA ILE A 60 -7.17 -5.67 -14.02
C ILE A 60 -8.59 -6.20 -13.79
N GLU A 61 -8.89 -7.37 -14.33
CA GLU A 61 -10.22 -7.99 -14.25
C GLU A 61 -10.77 -7.99 -12.80
N GLY A 62 -12.01 -7.59 -12.66
CA GLY A 62 -12.71 -7.52 -11.38
C GLY A 62 -12.47 -6.24 -10.59
N ALA A 63 -11.65 -5.32 -11.09
CA ALA A 63 -11.37 -4.07 -10.40
C ALA A 63 -12.57 -3.12 -10.47
N GLU A 64 -12.89 -2.51 -9.31
CA GLU A 64 -13.75 -1.35 -9.22
C GLU A 64 -12.90 -0.08 -9.29
N ASN A 65 -13.28 0.87 -10.12
CA ASN A 65 -12.58 2.15 -10.21
C ASN A 65 -13.08 3.13 -9.14
N ILE A 66 -12.28 3.34 -8.13
CA ILE A 66 -12.51 4.37 -7.11
C ILE A 66 -11.36 5.38 -7.20
N VAL A 67 -11.58 6.45 -7.93
CA VAL A 67 -10.57 7.44 -8.25
C VAL A 67 -10.01 8.12 -7.00
N PHE A 68 -8.68 8.18 -6.88
CA PHE A 68 -8.00 8.92 -5.83
C PHE A 68 -8.05 10.42 -6.13
N ASP A 69 -9.03 11.08 -5.57
CA ASP A 69 -9.24 12.53 -5.63
C ASP A 69 -9.64 13.06 -4.24
N ASP A 70 -10.01 14.34 -4.17
CA ASP A 70 -10.40 14.99 -2.91
C ASP A 70 -11.62 14.35 -2.23
N ASN A 71 -12.42 13.59 -3.00
CA ASN A 71 -13.60 12.90 -2.51
C ASN A 71 -13.39 11.39 -2.27
N PHE A 72 -12.13 10.93 -2.32
CA PHE A 72 -11.81 9.50 -2.19
C PHE A 72 -12.43 8.87 -0.94
N ASP A 73 -12.29 9.52 0.18
CA ASP A 73 -12.83 9.08 1.47
C ASP A 73 -14.33 8.76 1.42
N GLN A 74 -15.10 9.63 0.77
CA GLN A 74 -16.56 9.50 0.67
C GLN A 74 -17.00 8.35 -0.22
N LYS A 75 -16.14 7.93 -1.15
CA LYS A 75 -16.41 6.84 -2.09
C LYS A 75 -16.18 5.46 -1.49
N LEU A 76 -15.60 5.38 -0.30
CA LEU A 76 -15.26 4.10 0.35
C LEU A 76 -16.46 3.40 0.99
N GLU A 77 -17.60 4.05 1.09
CA GLU A 77 -18.81 3.50 1.74
C GLU A 77 -19.33 2.22 1.08
N GLY A 78 -19.07 2.03 -0.22
CA GLY A 78 -19.41 0.81 -0.96
C GLY A 78 -18.53 -0.40 -0.63
N LEU A 79 -17.41 -0.19 0.04
CA LEU A 79 -16.47 -1.25 0.43
C LEU A 79 -16.78 -1.79 1.83
N GLN A 80 -16.54 -3.07 2.03
CA GLN A 80 -16.72 -3.74 3.32
C GLN A 80 -15.42 -3.73 4.10
N LYS A 81 -15.43 -3.15 5.31
CA LYS A 81 -14.23 -2.96 6.14
C LYS A 81 -13.66 -4.25 6.73
N ASP A 82 -14.49 -5.27 6.88
CA ASP A 82 -14.12 -6.58 7.41
C ASP A 82 -13.59 -7.55 6.36
N LYS A 83 -13.67 -7.18 5.07
CA LYS A 83 -13.14 -7.96 3.95
C LYS A 83 -11.81 -7.39 3.45
N PRO A 84 -10.89 -8.25 2.96
CA PRO A 84 -9.64 -7.78 2.39
C PRO A 84 -9.86 -6.84 1.19
N VAL A 85 -9.04 -5.80 1.10
CA VAL A 85 -9.00 -4.88 -0.03
C VAL A 85 -7.63 -4.91 -0.65
N ILE A 86 -7.57 -5.06 -1.97
CA ILE A 86 -6.35 -4.84 -2.76
C ILE A 86 -6.52 -3.51 -3.48
N VAL A 87 -5.55 -2.62 -3.33
CA VAL A 87 -5.49 -1.37 -4.09
C VAL A 87 -4.33 -1.39 -5.06
N TYR A 88 -4.52 -0.81 -6.24
CA TYR A 88 -3.43 -0.54 -7.16
C TYR A 88 -3.65 0.77 -7.91
N CYS A 89 -2.54 1.32 -8.36
CA CYS A 89 -2.53 2.44 -9.29
C CYS A 89 -1.60 2.13 -10.46
N ARG A 90 -1.04 3.14 -11.10
CA ARG A 90 -0.13 2.94 -12.23
C ARG A 90 1.21 2.35 -11.80
N SER A 91 1.86 2.95 -10.78
CA SER A 91 3.23 2.62 -10.36
C SER A 91 3.41 2.41 -8.85
N GLY A 92 2.36 2.58 -8.04
CA GLY A 92 2.36 2.37 -6.59
C GLY A 92 2.30 3.63 -5.73
N ARG A 93 2.51 4.82 -6.28
CA ARG A 93 2.54 6.07 -5.49
C ARG A 93 1.15 6.46 -4.93
N ARG A 94 0.15 6.49 -5.79
CA ARG A 94 -1.23 6.84 -5.40
C ARG A 94 -1.85 5.77 -4.50
N SER A 95 -1.63 4.50 -4.83
CA SER A 95 -2.17 3.38 -4.05
C SER A 95 -1.60 3.31 -2.64
N ALA A 96 -0.34 3.67 -2.44
CA ALA A 96 0.24 3.76 -1.09
C ALA A 96 -0.51 4.78 -0.21
N LYS A 97 -0.86 5.93 -0.76
CA LYS A 97 -1.66 6.96 -0.05
C LYS A 97 -3.08 6.45 0.23
N CYS A 98 -3.68 5.76 -0.74
CA CYS A 98 -5.01 5.17 -0.57
C CYS A 98 -5.02 4.08 0.49
N ALA A 99 -3.99 3.24 0.56
CA ALA A 99 -3.84 2.23 1.60
C ALA A 99 -3.81 2.86 3.00
N ASP A 100 -3.10 3.96 3.19
CA ASP A 100 -3.08 4.70 4.45
C ASP A 100 -4.47 5.23 4.83
N ILE A 101 -5.21 5.76 3.87
CA ILE A 101 -6.58 6.25 4.09
C ILE A 101 -7.50 5.10 4.49
N LEU A 102 -7.43 3.96 3.81
CA LEU A 102 -8.21 2.77 4.14
C LEU A 102 -7.91 2.27 5.56
N ALA A 103 -6.63 2.20 5.94
CA ALA A 103 -6.24 1.81 7.28
C ALA A 103 -6.79 2.76 8.34
N LYS A 104 -6.71 4.07 8.10
CA LYS A 104 -7.26 5.11 8.98
C LYS A 104 -8.78 5.00 9.11
N ARG A 105 -9.47 4.53 8.07
CA ARG A 105 -10.92 4.34 8.05
C ARG A 105 -11.38 3.03 8.66
N GLY A 106 -10.46 2.21 9.15
CA GLY A 106 -10.77 0.98 9.88
C GLY A 106 -10.89 -0.27 9.03
N PHE A 107 -10.39 -0.27 7.80
CA PHE A 107 -10.28 -1.49 7.00
C PHE A 107 -9.30 -2.45 7.65
N LYS A 108 -9.70 -3.70 7.85
CA LYS A 108 -8.96 -4.66 8.65
C LYS A 108 -7.73 -5.23 7.96
N LYS A 109 -7.81 -5.44 6.64
CA LYS A 109 -6.71 -5.99 5.85
C LYS A 109 -6.62 -5.31 4.50
N ILE A 110 -5.47 -4.72 4.22
CA ILE A 110 -5.20 -3.94 3.02
C ILE A 110 -3.95 -4.48 2.35
N TYR A 111 -4.03 -4.69 1.04
CA TYR A 111 -2.91 -5.06 0.20
C TYR A 111 -2.67 -3.97 -0.84
N ASP A 112 -1.41 -3.67 -1.10
CA ASP A 112 -1.00 -2.71 -2.12
C ASP A 112 -0.15 -3.43 -3.15
N LEU A 113 -0.55 -3.39 -4.42
CA LEU A 113 0.17 -4.06 -5.51
C LEU A 113 1.46 -3.30 -5.83
N LYS A 114 2.59 -3.92 -5.52
CA LYS A 114 3.92 -3.38 -5.78
C LYS A 114 4.12 -3.12 -7.28
N GLY A 115 4.48 -1.88 -7.62
CA GLY A 115 4.71 -1.46 -9.00
C GLY A 115 3.44 -1.23 -9.82
N GLY A 116 2.26 -1.42 -9.24
CA GLY A 116 0.97 -1.16 -9.86
C GLY A 116 0.71 -1.94 -11.15
N ILE A 117 -0.22 -1.44 -11.96
CA ILE A 117 -0.58 -2.10 -13.23
C ILE A 117 0.57 -2.11 -14.25
N THR A 118 1.49 -1.15 -14.16
CA THR A 118 2.68 -1.13 -15.03
C THR A 118 3.53 -2.39 -14.84
N GLN A 119 3.83 -2.76 -13.60
CA GLN A 119 4.57 -3.99 -13.30
C GLN A 119 3.76 -5.23 -13.62
N TRP A 120 2.47 -5.22 -13.34
CA TRP A 120 1.55 -6.30 -13.70
C TRP A 120 1.59 -6.63 -15.19
N MET A 121 1.50 -5.61 -16.05
CA MET A 121 1.59 -5.77 -17.51
C MET A 121 2.98 -6.20 -17.98
N LYS A 122 4.04 -5.62 -17.38
CA LYS A 122 5.43 -5.97 -17.71
C LYS A 122 5.73 -7.44 -17.48
N GLU A 123 5.11 -8.05 -16.49
CA GLU A 123 5.23 -9.47 -16.18
C GLU A 123 4.35 -10.36 -17.08
N GLY A 124 3.64 -9.79 -18.04
CA GLY A 124 2.80 -10.51 -19.00
C GLY A 124 1.43 -10.94 -18.46
N ASN A 125 0.97 -10.33 -17.36
CA ASN A 125 -0.34 -10.64 -16.81
C ASN A 125 -1.46 -10.00 -17.62
N GLU A 126 -2.63 -10.64 -17.62
CA GLU A 126 -3.79 -10.22 -18.40
C GLU A 126 -4.41 -8.94 -17.85
N ILE A 127 -4.91 -8.12 -18.78
CA ILE A 127 -5.70 -6.91 -18.51
C ILE A 127 -6.96 -6.92 -19.39
N GLU A 128 -7.95 -6.18 -18.94
CA GLU A 128 -9.16 -5.86 -19.71
C GLU A 128 -9.05 -4.47 -20.36
N ASN A 129 -9.75 -4.28 -21.48
CA ASN A 129 -9.82 -3.03 -22.24
C ASN A 129 -11.25 -2.52 -22.31
#